data_52898afbe4ed5e02674942011ff7e8df
#
_entry.id   52898afbe4ed5e02674942011ff7e8df
#
_cell.length_a   1.000
_cell.length_b   1.000
_cell.length_c   1.000
_cell.angle_alpha   90.00
_cell.angle_beta   90.00
_cell.angle_gamma   90.00
#
_symmetry.space_group_name_H-M   'P 1'
#
loop_
_entity.id
_entity.type
_entity.pdbx_description
1 polymer ?
#
loop_
_entity_poly.entity_id
_entity_poly.type
_entity_poly.pdbx_seq_one_letter_code
_entity_poly.pdbx_strand_id
1 'polypeptide(L)'
;MEAGTDIEVLYPSPGVAVVVCSGEHDMTTREEVDRLFGLLVAENELVVIDVSQARFIDSSFVNNVLKADRLARQKAKALRLQIGTTPIVRRVLEISGIVEKLDCVESRDEALRPVVAREVAEQN
;
A
#
# COMPACT_ATOMS: atom_id res chain seq x y z
N MET A 1 -11.44 -2.34 -22.05
CA MET A 1 -10.76 -1.76 -20.91
C MET A 1 -11.72 -1.55 -19.74
N GLU A 2 -11.33 -1.94 -18.62
CA GLU A 2 -12.16 -1.83 -17.43
C GLU A 2 -12.16 -0.43 -16.89
N ALA A 3 -13.29 0.18 -16.83
CA ALA A 3 -13.41 1.47 -16.19
C ALA A 3 -13.32 1.28 -14.69
N GLY A 4 -12.60 2.10 -14.03
CA GLY A 4 -12.62 2.15 -12.59
C GLY A 4 -11.47 1.53 -11.85
N THR A 5 -10.73 0.63 -12.47
CA THR A 5 -9.58 0.01 -11.81
C THR A 5 -8.31 0.29 -12.61
N ASP A 6 -7.31 0.82 -11.94
CA ASP A 6 -6.05 1.13 -12.59
C ASP A 6 -4.91 1.02 -11.56
N ILE A 7 -3.86 0.33 -11.94
CA ILE A 7 -2.69 0.16 -11.09
C ILE A 7 -1.45 0.47 -11.91
N GLU A 8 -0.62 1.34 -11.36
CA GLU A 8 0.65 1.71 -11.98
C GLU A 8 1.76 1.49 -10.96
N VAL A 9 2.87 0.92 -11.39
CA VAL A 9 4.02 0.71 -10.51
C VAL A 9 5.15 1.62 -10.95
N LEU A 10 5.67 2.40 -10.02
CA LEU A 10 6.77 3.31 -10.24
C LEU A 10 7.97 2.86 -9.41
N TYR A 11 9.16 3.11 -9.94
CA TYR A 11 10.41 2.76 -9.24
C TYR A 11 11.27 4.01 -9.14
N PRO A 12 11.00 4.87 -8.13
CA PRO A 12 11.72 6.14 -8.03
C PRO A 12 13.20 5.99 -7.71
N SER A 13 13.59 4.88 -7.11
CA SER A 13 15.00 4.58 -6.85
C SER A 13 15.17 3.07 -6.68
N PRO A 14 16.41 2.56 -6.74
CA PRO A 14 16.63 1.13 -6.54
C PRO A 14 16.08 0.64 -5.21
N GLY A 15 15.34 -0.47 -5.25
CA GLY A 15 14.78 -1.06 -4.05
C GLY A 15 13.53 -0.38 -3.53
N VAL A 16 12.97 0.58 -4.27
CA VAL A 16 11.75 1.28 -3.87
C VAL A 16 10.70 1.14 -4.96
N ALA A 17 9.53 0.63 -4.61
CA ALA A 17 8.41 0.53 -5.53
C ALA A 17 7.24 1.33 -4.98
N VAL A 18 6.56 2.07 -5.86
CA VAL A 18 5.33 2.79 -5.52
C VAL A 18 4.22 2.21 -6.38
N VAL A 19 3.18 1.71 -5.72
CA VAL A 19 2.01 1.14 -6.41
C VAL A 19 0.90 2.17 -6.32
N VAL A 20 0.60 2.80 -7.43
CA VAL A 20 -0.48 3.80 -7.48
C VAL A 20 -1.77 3.08 -7.85
N CYS A 21 -2.71 3.08 -6.92
CA CYS A 21 -4.00 2.41 -7.08
C CYS A 21 -5.07 3.47 -7.30
N SER A 22 -5.49 3.63 -8.56
CA SER A 22 -6.49 4.61 -8.94
C SER A 22 -7.83 3.93 -9.16
N GLY A 23 -8.90 4.70 -9.08
CA GLY A 23 -10.23 4.19 -9.38
C GLY A 23 -10.80 3.35 -8.25
N GLU A 24 -11.45 2.25 -8.62
CA GLU A 24 -12.19 1.42 -7.67
C GLU A 24 -11.48 0.08 -7.48
N HIS A 25 -11.29 -0.30 -6.23
CA HIS A 25 -10.60 -1.56 -5.91
C HIS A 25 -11.48 -2.41 -5.02
N ASP A 26 -12.00 -3.48 -5.59
CA ASP A 26 -12.92 -4.39 -4.94
C ASP A 26 -12.47 -5.84 -5.13
N MET A 27 -13.36 -6.79 -4.79
CA MET A 27 -12.97 -8.19 -4.80
C MET A 27 -12.76 -8.75 -6.22
N THR A 28 -13.18 -8.04 -7.27
CA THR A 28 -12.98 -8.54 -8.64
C THR A 28 -11.50 -8.55 -9.04
N THR A 29 -10.68 -7.70 -8.41
CA THR A 29 -9.24 -7.64 -8.69
C THR A 29 -8.40 -8.16 -7.53
N ARG A 30 -9.04 -8.76 -6.53
CA ARG A 30 -8.35 -9.15 -5.30
C ARG A 30 -7.13 -10.04 -5.53
N GLU A 31 -7.26 -11.04 -6.38
CA GLU A 31 -6.17 -11.99 -6.57
C GLU A 31 -5.00 -11.38 -7.32
N GLU A 32 -5.29 -10.54 -8.30
CA GLU A 32 -4.24 -9.86 -9.05
C GLU A 32 -3.47 -8.90 -8.15
N VAL A 33 -4.20 -8.15 -7.33
CA VAL A 33 -3.59 -7.18 -6.41
C VAL A 33 -2.75 -7.91 -5.36
N ASP A 34 -3.27 -9.01 -4.82
CA ASP A 34 -2.55 -9.80 -3.84
C ASP A 34 -1.22 -10.30 -4.40
N ARG A 35 -1.25 -10.81 -5.62
CA ARG A 35 -0.04 -11.34 -6.27
C ARG A 35 0.98 -10.22 -6.52
N LEU A 36 0.50 -9.08 -7.00
CA LEU A 36 1.37 -7.96 -7.28
C LEU A 36 2.04 -7.43 -6.01
N PHE A 37 1.26 -7.24 -4.95
CA PHE A 37 1.81 -6.76 -3.69
C PHE A 37 2.87 -7.71 -3.15
N GLY A 38 2.60 -9.01 -3.18
CA GLY A 38 3.55 -10.01 -2.71
C GLY A 38 4.86 -9.97 -3.48
N LEU A 39 4.76 -9.85 -4.80
CA LEU A 39 5.94 -9.78 -5.65
C LEU A 39 6.77 -8.54 -5.34
N LEU A 40 6.12 -7.39 -5.21
CA LEU A 40 6.83 -6.15 -4.97
C LEU A 40 7.50 -6.13 -3.61
N VAL A 41 6.84 -6.67 -2.59
CA VAL A 41 7.44 -6.78 -1.26
C VAL A 41 8.68 -7.67 -1.31
N ALA A 42 8.61 -8.78 -2.06
CA ALA A 42 9.75 -9.69 -2.17
C ALA A 42 10.95 -9.03 -2.85
N GLU A 43 10.72 -8.13 -3.79
CA GLU A 43 11.77 -7.58 -4.63
C GLU A 43 12.27 -6.20 -4.23
N ASN A 44 11.65 -5.57 -3.24
CA ASN A 44 12.01 -4.21 -2.88
C ASN A 44 12.21 -4.06 -1.37
N GLU A 45 13.02 -3.07 -0.98
CA GLU A 45 13.23 -2.76 0.43
C GLU A 45 12.09 -1.93 1.00
N LEU A 46 11.46 -1.13 0.15
CA LEU A 46 10.33 -0.29 0.54
C LEU A 46 9.26 -0.39 -0.54
N VAL A 47 8.04 -0.69 -0.12
CA VAL A 47 6.88 -0.63 -0.99
C VAL A 47 5.93 0.43 -0.45
N VAL A 48 5.54 1.36 -1.32
CA VAL A 48 4.54 2.37 -1.00
C VAL A 48 3.28 2.00 -1.75
N ILE A 49 2.19 1.81 -1.02
CA ILE A 49 0.88 1.60 -1.63
C ILE A 49 0.17 2.94 -1.56
N ASP A 50 -0.08 3.54 -2.73
CA ASP A 50 -0.65 4.87 -2.82
C ASP A 50 -2.11 4.77 -3.24
N VAL A 51 -3.00 5.09 -2.31
CA VAL A 51 -4.45 5.09 -2.55
C VAL A 51 -5.00 6.51 -2.67
N SER A 52 -4.11 7.50 -2.82
CA SER A 52 -4.56 8.89 -2.88
C SER A 52 -5.45 9.17 -4.10
N GLN A 53 -5.36 8.35 -5.13
CA GLN A 53 -6.17 8.51 -6.34
C GLN A 53 -7.29 7.48 -6.44
N ALA A 54 -7.46 6.65 -5.44
CA ALA A 54 -8.55 5.70 -5.40
C ALA A 54 -9.86 6.43 -5.10
N ARG A 55 -10.93 6.03 -5.78
CA ARG A 55 -12.26 6.57 -5.52
C ARG A 55 -13.06 5.67 -4.57
N PHE A 56 -12.72 4.40 -4.53
CA PHE A 56 -13.39 3.43 -3.68
C PHE A 56 -12.45 2.27 -3.38
N ILE A 57 -12.48 1.81 -2.15
CA ILE A 57 -11.81 0.56 -1.75
C ILE A 57 -12.78 -0.19 -0.85
N ASP A 58 -12.63 -1.51 -0.79
CA ASP A 58 -13.45 -2.32 0.09
C ASP A 58 -12.59 -3.18 1.01
N SER A 59 -13.22 -4.04 1.79
CA SER A 59 -12.51 -4.86 2.76
C SER A 59 -11.55 -5.85 2.10
N SER A 60 -11.81 -6.29 0.87
CA SER A 60 -10.87 -7.19 0.20
C SER A 60 -9.57 -6.48 -0.14
N PHE A 61 -9.64 -5.20 -0.54
CA PHE A 61 -8.44 -4.42 -0.78
C PHE A 61 -7.68 -4.18 0.52
N VAL A 62 -8.39 -3.82 1.59
CA VAL A 62 -7.78 -3.62 2.90
C VAL A 62 -7.05 -4.89 3.36
N ASN A 63 -7.67 -6.05 3.16
CA ASN A 63 -7.04 -7.32 3.52
C ASN A 63 -5.77 -7.57 2.72
N ASN A 64 -5.74 -7.20 1.44
CA ASN A 64 -4.53 -7.32 0.63
C ASN A 64 -3.40 -6.45 1.17
N VAL A 65 -3.73 -5.23 1.61
CA VAL A 65 -2.74 -4.34 2.19
C VAL A 65 -2.20 -4.90 3.51
N LEU A 66 -3.09 -5.40 4.36
CA LEU A 66 -2.69 -5.99 5.64
C LEU A 66 -1.80 -7.21 5.43
N LYS A 67 -2.14 -8.03 4.45
CA LYS A 67 -1.35 -9.21 4.14
C LYS A 67 0.04 -8.82 3.62
N ALA A 68 0.10 -7.80 2.77
CA ALA A 68 1.37 -7.30 2.27
C ALA A 68 2.24 -6.75 3.41
N ASP A 69 1.62 -6.06 4.35
CA ASP A 69 2.34 -5.53 5.51
C ASP A 69 2.92 -6.65 6.37
N ARG A 70 2.14 -7.70 6.61
CA ARG A 70 2.65 -8.85 7.37
C ARG A 70 3.84 -9.50 6.67
N LEU A 71 3.74 -9.64 5.35
CA LEU A 71 4.83 -10.23 4.57
C LEU A 71 6.07 -9.35 4.64
N ALA A 72 5.91 -8.04 4.55
CA ALA A 72 7.03 -7.11 4.64
C ALA A 72 7.71 -7.24 6.00
N ARG A 73 6.94 -7.32 7.07
CA ARG A 73 7.51 -7.48 8.41
C ARG A 73 8.29 -8.78 8.54
N GLN A 74 7.75 -9.87 7.98
CA GLN A 74 8.42 -11.17 8.01
C GLN A 74 9.75 -11.14 7.28
N LYS A 75 9.87 -10.31 6.27
CA LYS A 75 11.08 -10.21 5.45
C LYS A 75 11.97 -9.04 5.85
N ALA A 76 11.64 -8.36 6.94
CA ALA A 76 12.37 -7.17 7.42
C ALA A 76 12.42 -6.08 6.35
N LYS A 77 11.32 -5.91 5.64
CA LYS A 77 11.14 -4.85 4.63
C LYS A 77 10.19 -3.80 5.18
N ALA A 78 10.13 -2.65 4.52
CA ALA A 78 9.22 -1.58 4.92
C ALA A 78 8.06 -1.47 3.96
N LEU A 79 6.89 -1.16 4.49
CA LEU A 79 5.70 -0.89 3.68
C LEU A 79 5.01 0.34 4.26
N ARG A 80 4.64 1.26 3.39
CA ARG A 80 3.93 2.48 3.77
C ARG A 80 2.67 2.61 2.94
N LEU A 81 1.63 3.15 3.57
CA LEU A 81 0.36 3.41 2.91
C LEU A 81 0.22 4.91 2.74
N GLN A 82 0.21 5.38 1.51
CA GLN A 82 0.00 6.80 1.22
C GLN A 82 -1.48 7.03 0.99
N ILE A 83 -2.10 7.78 1.90
CA ILE A 83 -3.53 8.04 1.85
C ILE A 83 -3.77 9.45 1.32
N GLY A 84 -4.95 9.64 0.75
CA GLY A 84 -5.33 10.93 0.19
C GLY A 84 -6.46 11.56 0.98
N THR A 85 -7.23 12.39 0.31
CA THR A 85 -8.31 13.15 0.94
C THR A 85 -9.70 12.70 0.55
N THR A 86 -9.83 11.64 -0.25
CA THR A 86 -11.15 11.13 -0.67
C THR A 86 -11.88 10.60 0.56
N PRO A 87 -13.02 11.19 0.94
CA PRO A 87 -13.66 10.86 2.21
C PRO A 87 -14.06 9.39 2.34
N ILE A 88 -14.58 8.79 1.27
CA ILE A 88 -15.05 7.41 1.36
C ILE A 88 -13.87 6.44 1.56
N VAL A 89 -12.74 6.73 0.93
CA VAL A 89 -11.55 5.90 1.10
C VAL A 89 -11.00 6.05 2.51
N ARG A 90 -10.88 7.27 3.00
CA ARG A 90 -10.41 7.51 4.35
C ARG A 90 -11.30 6.82 5.38
N ARG A 91 -12.62 6.86 5.17
CA ARG A 91 -13.55 6.25 6.10
C ARG A 91 -13.36 4.74 6.18
N VAL A 92 -13.18 4.08 5.03
CA VAL A 92 -12.93 2.64 5.03
C VAL A 92 -11.64 2.32 5.77
N LEU A 93 -10.59 3.10 5.55
CA LEU A 93 -9.32 2.89 6.23
C LEU A 93 -9.45 3.09 7.73
N GLU A 94 -10.19 4.11 8.16
CA GLU A 94 -10.39 4.38 9.59
C GLU A 94 -11.20 3.29 10.27
N ILE A 95 -12.30 2.88 9.65
CA ILE A 95 -13.18 1.87 10.23
C ILE A 95 -12.48 0.53 10.34
N SER A 96 -11.64 0.20 9.36
CA SER A 96 -10.91 -1.06 9.37
C SER A 96 -9.79 -1.11 10.41
N GLY A 97 -9.40 0.05 10.95
CA GLY A 97 -8.31 0.13 11.91
C GLY A 97 -6.92 0.06 11.29
N ILE A 98 -6.84 0.08 9.97
CA ILE A 98 -5.56 -0.07 9.28
C ILE A 98 -4.63 1.11 9.55
N VAL A 99 -5.19 2.31 9.76
CA VAL A 99 -4.38 3.49 10.02
C VAL A 99 -3.61 3.39 11.33
N GLU A 100 -4.03 2.52 12.23
CA GLU A 100 -3.36 2.32 13.51
C GLU A 100 -2.33 1.19 13.44
N LYS A 101 -2.39 0.39 12.39
CA LYS A 101 -1.53 -0.78 12.26
C LYS A 101 -0.37 -0.59 11.29
N LEU A 102 -0.56 0.26 10.29
CA LEU A 102 0.43 0.48 9.26
C LEU A 102 1.05 1.86 9.40
N ASP A 103 2.20 2.01 8.75
CA ASP A 103 2.85 3.31 8.60
C ASP A 103 2.11 4.07 7.51
N CYS A 104 1.22 4.98 7.90
CA CYS A 104 0.41 5.77 6.98
C CYS A 104 0.99 7.17 6.84
N VAL A 105 1.07 7.63 5.60
CA VAL A 105 1.61 8.95 5.29
C VAL A 105 0.63 9.69 4.38
N GLU A 106 0.76 11.01 4.31
CA GLU A 106 -0.19 11.83 3.58
C GLU A 106 0.34 12.35 2.25
N SER A 107 1.63 12.21 2.00
CA SER A 107 2.21 12.71 0.77
C SER A 107 3.25 11.75 0.22
N ARG A 108 3.56 11.91 -1.07
CA ARG A 108 4.61 11.13 -1.71
C ARG A 108 5.97 11.43 -1.11
N ASP A 109 6.23 12.69 -0.74
CA ASP A 109 7.50 13.04 -0.13
C ASP A 109 7.71 12.29 1.18
N GLU A 110 6.67 12.22 2.00
CA GLU A 110 6.75 11.45 3.24
C GLU A 110 6.93 9.96 2.96
N ALA A 111 6.23 9.46 1.95
CA ALA A 111 6.28 8.05 1.61
C ALA A 111 7.67 7.62 1.15
N LEU A 112 8.43 8.53 0.57
CA LEU A 112 9.74 8.23 0.01
C LEU A 112 10.90 8.58 0.93
N ARG A 113 10.63 8.95 2.18
CA ARG A 113 11.72 9.17 3.14
C ARG A 113 12.51 7.89 3.31
N PRO A 114 13.83 7.98 3.49
CA PRO A 114 14.65 6.79 3.65
C PRO A 114 14.16 5.90 4.80
N VAL A 115 14.27 4.59 4.60
CA VAL A 115 13.96 3.62 5.64
C VAL A 115 15.14 3.60 6.60
N VAL A 116 14.85 3.80 7.88
CA VAL A 116 15.90 3.72 8.90
C VAL A 116 15.90 2.35 9.56
N ALA A 117 17.06 1.93 10.04
CA ALA A 117 17.20 0.61 10.66
C ALA A 117 16.18 0.40 11.78
N ARG A 118 15.84 1.46 12.49
CA ARG A 118 14.90 1.41 13.59
C ARG A 118 13.49 1.03 13.12
N GLU A 119 13.04 1.56 11.97
CA GLU A 119 11.73 1.20 11.44
C GLU A 119 11.65 -0.29 11.19
N VAL A 120 12.68 -0.83 10.54
CA VAL A 120 12.72 -2.25 10.21
C VAL A 120 12.79 -3.09 11.47
N ALA A 121 13.63 -2.70 12.44
CA ALA A 121 13.80 -3.45 13.68
C ALA A 121 12.51 -3.52 14.49
N GLU A 122 11.75 -2.44 14.52
CA GLU A 122 10.50 -2.41 15.28
C GLU A 122 9.40 -3.27 14.68
N GLN A 123 9.56 -3.66 13.43
CA GLN A 123 8.59 -4.51 12.75
C GLN A 123 8.86 -5.99 12.97
N ASN A 124 9.96 -6.32 13.50
CA ASN A 124 10.32 -7.68 13.82
C ASN A 124 9.93 -8.00 15.28
#